data_93d895a26756e46f19214e9cc206723d
#
_entry.id   93d895a26756e46f19214e9cc206723d
#
_cell.length_a   1.000
_cell.length_b   1.000
_cell.length_c   1.000
_cell.angle_alpha   90.00
_cell.angle_beta   90.00
_cell.angle_gamma   90.00
#
_symmetry.space_group_name_H-M   'P 1'
#
loop_
_entity.id
_entity.type
_entity.pdbx_description
1 polymer ?
#
loop_
_entity_poly.entity_id
_entity_poly.type
_entity_poly.pdbx_seq_one_letter_code
_entity_poly.pdbx_strand_id
1 'polypeptide(L)'
;MEQKPIKPYKQLKQKQKAKISDYMYLETQAFWQASQRMPSTDSELQAVAQKVYNHIGSFRVAYEEVCAAYLKKLPHIIECLQADGLPGHIRSHAEVKELQHVRAAKKVGKPRKKRVKKAVEPTLLEQDDTFFFIAGYTSGGAPYGVTWAEMGLEPWEDLE
;
A
#
# COMPACT_ATOMS: atom_id res chain seq x y z
N MET A 1 17.78 -22.07 0.60
CA MET A 1 16.75 -21.05 0.31
C MET A 1 16.00 -21.50 -0.93
N GLU A 2 14.75 -21.89 -0.78
CA GLU A 2 13.91 -22.24 -1.92
C GLU A 2 13.68 -21.01 -2.80
N GLN A 3 14.25 -21.00 -3.98
CA GLN A 3 13.95 -19.99 -4.97
C GLN A 3 12.51 -20.21 -5.45
N LYS A 4 11.61 -19.34 -5.05
CA LYS A 4 10.22 -19.40 -5.52
C LYS A 4 10.18 -19.30 -7.05
N PRO A 5 9.37 -20.12 -7.72
CA PRO A 5 9.38 -20.22 -9.18
C PRO A 5 9.04 -18.88 -9.87
N ILE A 6 9.69 -18.63 -10.99
CA ILE A 6 9.38 -17.54 -11.91
C ILE A 6 7.99 -17.77 -12.48
N LYS A 7 7.15 -16.75 -12.48
CA LYS A 7 5.77 -16.83 -13.00
C LYS A 7 5.71 -16.27 -14.41
N PRO A 8 4.99 -16.92 -15.33
CA PRO A 8 4.77 -16.34 -16.65
C PRO A 8 3.92 -15.06 -16.54
N TYR A 9 4.16 -14.09 -17.42
CA TYR A 9 3.46 -12.80 -17.44
C TYR A 9 1.93 -12.94 -17.44
N LYS A 10 1.42 -13.96 -18.11
CA LYS A 10 -0.03 -14.24 -18.17
C LYS A 10 -0.64 -14.54 -16.81
N GLN A 11 0.11 -15.16 -15.89
CA GLN A 11 -0.33 -15.53 -14.54
C GLN A 11 -0.19 -14.43 -13.50
N LEU A 12 0.37 -13.28 -13.87
CA LEU A 12 0.45 -12.15 -12.97
C LEU A 12 -0.93 -11.60 -12.62
N LYS A 13 -1.07 -11.12 -11.38
CA LYS A 13 -2.27 -10.42 -10.96
C LYS A 13 -2.47 -9.15 -11.78
N GLN A 14 -3.71 -8.76 -12.01
CA GLN A 14 -4.05 -7.57 -12.80
C GLN A 14 -3.34 -6.29 -12.30
N LYS A 15 -3.25 -6.12 -10.97
CA LYS A 15 -2.51 -5.00 -10.35
C LYS A 15 -1.01 -5.00 -10.69
N GLN A 16 -0.39 -6.18 -10.81
CA GLN A 16 1.01 -6.30 -11.20
C GLN A 16 1.22 -5.96 -12.67
N LYS A 17 0.33 -6.45 -13.54
CA LYS A 17 0.35 -6.12 -14.98
C LYS A 17 0.16 -4.61 -15.21
N ALA A 18 -0.76 -3.98 -14.49
CA ALA A 18 -0.97 -2.55 -14.54
C ALA A 18 0.30 -1.78 -14.13
N LYS A 19 0.93 -2.18 -13.03
CA LYS A 19 2.17 -1.54 -12.55
C LYS A 19 3.34 -1.71 -13.52
N ILE A 20 3.47 -2.87 -14.15
CA ILE A 20 4.46 -3.08 -15.22
C ILE A 20 4.18 -2.15 -16.41
N SER A 21 2.92 -2.02 -16.80
CA SER A 21 2.50 -1.10 -17.86
C SER A 21 2.86 0.35 -17.52
N ASP A 22 2.62 0.78 -16.29
CA ASP A 22 2.94 2.13 -15.83
C ASP A 22 4.44 2.41 -15.94
N TYR A 23 5.31 1.46 -15.57
CA TYR A 23 6.75 1.59 -15.76
C TYR A 23 7.15 1.62 -17.24
N MET A 24 6.47 0.87 -18.10
CA MET A 24 6.72 0.94 -19.55
C MET A 24 6.47 2.35 -20.10
N TYR A 25 5.37 3.00 -19.71
CA TYR A 25 5.10 4.39 -20.08
C TYR A 25 6.16 5.35 -19.54
N LEU A 26 6.52 5.23 -18.26
CA LEU A 26 7.48 6.11 -17.60
C LEU A 26 8.87 6.01 -18.23
N GLU A 27 9.37 4.80 -18.46
CA GLU A 27 10.71 4.60 -19.02
C GLU A 27 10.76 5.00 -20.50
N THR A 28 9.69 4.76 -21.26
CA THR A 28 9.62 5.23 -22.67
C THR A 28 9.57 6.75 -22.73
N GLN A 29 8.83 7.41 -21.84
CA GLN A 29 8.81 8.86 -21.76
C GLN A 29 10.18 9.42 -21.36
N ALA A 30 10.85 8.82 -20.38
CA ALA A 30 12.19 9.23 -19.97
C ALA A 30 13.20 9.11 -21.11
N PHE A 31 13.10 8.03 -21.90
CA PHE A 31 13.92 7.86 -23.09
C PHE A 31 13.63 8.96 -24.13
N TRP A 32 12.36 9.25 -24.39
CA TRP A 32 11.95 10.31 -25.31
C TRP A 32 12.45 11.68 -24.89
N GLN A 33 12.33 12.02 -23.61
CA GLN A 33 12.84 13.28 -23.07
C GLN A 33 14.37 13.42 -23.19
N ALA A 34 15.11 12.33 -22.98
CA ALA A 34 16.56 12.32 -23.07
C ALA A 34 17.07 12.35 -24.53
N SER A 35 16.41 11.62 -25.42
CA SER A 35 16.87 11.39 -26.81
C SER A 35 16.15 12.26 -27.83
N GLN A 36 15.07 12.97 -27.43
CA GLN A 36 14.17 13.76 -28.30
C GLN A 36 13.55 12.94 -29.44
N ARG A 37 13.56 11.61 -29.32
CA ARG A 37 12.95 10.67 -30.26
C ARG A 37 12.46 9.42 -29.53
N MET A 38 11.55 8.68 -30.15
CA MET A 38 11.08 7.40 -29.61
C MET A 38 12.12 6.29 -29.84
N PRO A 39 12.16 5.29 -28.95
CA PRO A 39 13.05 4.15 -29.15
C PRO A 39 12.62 3.36 -30.39
N SER A 40 13.56 3.08 -31.28
CA SER A 40 13.30 2.40 -32.56
C SER A 40 14.23 1.23 -32.84
N THR A 41 15.45 1.27 -32.29
CA THR A 41 16.43 0.19 -32.45
C THR A 41 16.24 -0.89 -31.38
N ASP A 42 16.53 -2.14 -31.73
CA ASP A 42 16.44 -3.28 -30.81
C ASP A 42 17.25 -3.07 -29.54
N SER A 43 18.43 -2.46 -29.66
CA SER A 43 19.28 -2.11 -28.51
C SER A 43 18.60 -1.12 -27.56
N GLU A 44 17.93 -0.10 -28.11
CA GLU A 44 17.22 0.91 -27.31
C GLU A 44 15.97 0.31 -26.63
N LEU A 45 15.25 -0.54 -27.35
CA LEU A 45 14.08 -1.24 -26.83
C LEU A 45 14.47 -2.18 -25.71
N GLN A 46 15.57 -2.90 -25.84
CA GLN A 46 16.12 -3.74 -24.78
C GLN A 46 16.58 -2.93 -23.58
N ALA A 47 17.22 -1.77 -23.80
CA ALA A 47 17.66 -0.88 -22.72
C ALA A 47 16.48 -0.34 -21.92
N VAL A 48 15.39 0.06 -22.58
CA VAL A 48 14.15 0.51 -21.90
C VAL A 48 13.51 -0.65 -21.16
N ALA A 49 13.38 -1.82 -21.79
CA ALA A 49 12.83 -3.02 -21.15
C ALA A 49 13.64 -3.46 -19.93
N GLN A 50 14.98 -3.33 -19.97
CA GLN A 50 15.84 -3.61 -18.83
C GLN A 50 15.58 -2.65 -17.66
N LYS A 51 15.37 -1.36 -17.92
CA LYS A 51 15.00 -0.40 -16.88
C LYS A 51 13.65 -0.73 -16.26
N VAL A 52 12.65 -1.09 -17.08
CA VAL A 52 11.35 -1.55 -16.59
C VAL A 52 11.51 -2.79 -15.72
N TYR A 53 12.30 -3.76 -16.15
CA TYR A 53 12.56 -4.99 -15.41
C TYR A 53 13.22 -4.72 -14.05
N ASN A 54 14.15 -3.78 -13.97
CA ASN A 54 14.81 -3.39 -12.72
C ASN A 54 13.81 -2.86 -11.68
N HIS A 55 12.74 -2.18 -12.09
CA HIS A 55 11.69 -1.71 -11.19
C HIS A 55 10.78 -2.83 -10.66
N ILE A 56 10.66 -3.93 -11.38
CA ILE A 56 9.70 -5.00 -11.09
C ILE A 56 10.34 -6.31 -10.61
N GLY A 57 11.62 -6.28 -10.24
CA GLY A 57 12.36 -7.49 -9.82
C GLY A 57 11.67 -8.31 -8.72
N SER A 58 10.80 -7.68 -7.90
CA SER A 58 10.01 -8.35 -6.87
C SER A 58 8.86 -9.22 -7.41
N PHE A 59 8.46 -9.03 -8.67
CA PHE A 59 7.30 -9.74 -9.24
C PHE A 59 7.62 -11.14 -9.77
N ARG A 60 8.93 -11.47 -9.88
CA ARG A 60 9.40 -12.79 -10.33
C ARG A 60 8.91 -13.19 -11.70
N VAL A 61 9.03 -12.30 -12.64
CA VAL A 61 8.72 -12.52 -14.06
C VAL A 61 10.04 -12.67 -14.81
N ALA A 62 10.04 -13.48 -15.86
CA ALA A 62 11.22 -13.57 -16.74
C ALA A 62 11.41 -12.27 -17.53
N TYR A 63 12.66 -11.84 -17.69
CA TYR A 63 13.01 -10.64 -18.47
C TYR A 63 12.48 -10.71 -19.90
N GLU A 64 12.61 -11.88 -20.55
CA GLU A 64 12.16 -12.13 -21.93
C GLU A 64 10.66 -11.87 -22.10
N GLU A 65 9.85 -12.28 -21.12
CA GLU A 65 8.41 -12.06 -21.15
C GLU A 65 8.04 -10.56 -20.95
N VAL A 66 8.83 -9.82 -20.18
CA VAL A 66 8.65 -8.37 -20.04
C VAL A 66 9.01 -7.68 -21.34
N CYS A 67 10.10 -8.08 -22.00
CA CYS A 67 10.48 -7.56 -23.32
C CYS A 67 9.38 -7.83 -24.36
N ALA A 68 8.88 -9.05 -24.44
CA ALA A 68 7.81 -9.40 -25.37
C ALA A 68 6.52 -8.59 -25.11
N ALA A 69 6.15 -8.42 -23.84
CA ALA A 69 5.01 -7.61 -23.45
C ALA A 69 5.23 -6.12 -23.79
N TYR A 70 6.44 -5.60 -23.62
CA TYR A 70 6.81 -4.23 -23.96
C TYR A 70 6.69 -3.99 -25.46
N LEU A 71 7.31 -4.84 -26.29
CA LEU A 71 7.24 -4.73 -27.74
C LEU A 71 5.79 -4.78 -28.25
N LYS A 72 4.96 -5.62 -27.67
CA LYS A 72 3.55 -5.71 -28.04
C LYS A 72 2.75 -4.43 -27.71
N LYS A 73 3.10 -3.77 -26.61
CA LYS A 73 2.41 -2.54 -26.16
C LYS A 73 3.02 -1.27 -26.72
N LEU A 74 4.22 -1.32 -27.23
CA LEU A 74 4.99 -0.15 -27.67
C LEU A 74 4.23 0.76 -28.64
N PRO A 75 3.55 0.27 -29.70
CA PRO A 75 2.80 1.15 -30.61
C PRO A 75 1.76 1.98 -29.88
N HIS A 76 1.02 1.37 -28.97
CA HIS A 76 0.01 2.06 -28.18
C HIS A 76 0.63 3.06 -27.19
N ILE A 77 1.77 2.71 -26.58
CA ILE A 77 2.50 3.61 -25.67
C ILE A 77 2.97 4.85 -26.44
N ILE A 78 3.54 4.68 -27.62
CA ILE A 78 4.00 5.79 -28.48
C ILE A 78 2.83 6.70 -28.85
N GLU A 79 1.73 6.11 -29.30
CA GLU A 79 0.52 6.85 -29.68
C GLU A 79 -0.01 7.69 -28.51
N CYS A 80 -0.17 7.09 -27.33
CA CYS A 80 -0.62 7.80 -26.13
C CYS A 80 0.34 8.92 -25.72
N LEU A 81 1.65 8.67 -25.71
CA LEU A 81 2.64 9.69 -25.32
C LEU A 81 2.69 10.86 -26.29
N GLN A 82 2.47 10.63 -27.58
CA GLN A 82 2.45 11.68 -28.61
C GLN A 82 1.15 12.49 -28.59
N ALA A 83 0.01 11.85 -28.27
CA ALA A 83 -1.29 12.51 -28.25
C ALA A 83 -1.52 13.30 -26.97
N ASP A 84 -1.46 12.62 -25.81
CA ASP A 84 -1.92 13.16 -24.54
C ASP A 84 -0.82 13.18 -23.45
N GLY A 85 0.38 12.68 -23.76
CA GLY A 85 1.43 12.49 -22.78
C GLY A 85 1.17 11.27 -21.87
N LEU A 86 1.60 11.35 -20.61
CA LEU A 86 1.37 10.25 -19.65
C LEU A 86 -0.11 10.13 -19.31
N PRO A 87 -0.66 8.91 -19.25
CA PRO A 87 -1.99 8.68 -18.72
C PRO A 87 -2.15 9.29 -17.32
N GLY A 88 -3.29 9.90 -17.04
CA GLY A 88 -3.51 10.70 -15.81
C GLY A 88 -3.37 9.94 -14.50
N HIS A 89 -3.39 8.60 -14.50
CA HIS A 89 -3.13 7.77 -13.32
C HIS A 89 -1.64 7.49 -13.08
N ILE A 90 -0.77 7.80 -14.06
CA ILE A 90 0.67 7.59 -13.98
C ILE A 90 1.35 8.91 -13.63
N ARG A 91 2.11 8.89 -12.55
CA ARG A 91 2.89 10.05 -12.11
C ARG A 91 4.29 9.98 -12.67
N SER A 92 4.81 11.10 -13.14
CA SER A 92 6.20 11.20 -13.58
C SER A 92 7.18 10.90 -12.43
N HIS A 93 8.41 10.51 -12.76
CA HIS A 93 9.45 10.29 -11.75
C HIS A 93 9.73 11.55 -10.90
N ALA A 94 9.60 12.74 -11.48
CA ALA A 94 9.76 14.01 -10.77
C ALA A 94 8.66 14.19 -9.72
N GLU A 95 7.40 13.99 -10.08
CA GLU A 95 6.25 14.08 -9.17
C GLU A 95 6.31 13.05 -8.05
N VAL A 96 6.77 11.82 -8.35
CA VAL A 96 6.95 10.78 -7.32
C VAL A 96 8.01 11.18 -6.30
N LYS A 97 9.15 11.73 -6.75
CA LYS A 97 10.20 12.23 -5.85
C LYS A 97 9.69 13.38 -4.99
N GLU A 98 9.00 14.34 -5.58
CA GLU A 98 8.43 15.49 -4.86
C GLU A 98 7.42 15.04 -3.79
N LEU A 99 6.53 14.11 -4.13
CA LEU A 99 5.60 13.53 -3.16
C LEU A 99 6.29 12.75 -2.04
N GLN A 100 7.41 12.09 -2.33
CA GLN A 100 8.20 11.41 -1.31
C GLN A 100 8.84 12.43 -0.37
N HIS A 101 9.38 13.54 -0.88
CA HIS A 101 9.93 14.63 -0.06
C HIS A 101 8.85 15.28 0.82
N VAL A 102 7.68 15.58 0.26
CA VAL A 102 6.55 16.14 1.02
C VAL A 102 6.05 15.17 2.10
N ARG A 103 5.99 13.87 1.80
CA ARG A 103 5.61 12.84 2.80
C ARG A 103 6.65 12.68 3.89
N ALA A 104 7.94 12.76 3.55
CA ALA A 104 9.03 12.70 4.53
C ALA A 104 9.00 13.93 5.45
N ALA A 105 8.83 15.13 4.90
CA ALA A 105 8.68 16.37 5.68
C ALA A 105 7.47 16.33 6.62
N LYS A 106 6.31 15.81 6.15
CA LYS A 106 5.11 15.64 7.00
C LYS A 106 5.28 14.59 8.10
N LYS A 107 6.13 13.58 7.91
CA LYS A 107 6.45 12.59 8.95
C LYS A 107 7.30 13.17 10.07
N VAL A 108 8.18 14.13 9.79
CA VAL A 108 9.02 14.80 10.79
C VAL A 108 8.18 15.75 11.67
N GLY A 109 7.08 16.31 11.14
CA GLY A 109 6.24 17.28 11.85
C GLY A 109 5.12 16.69 12.73
N LYS A 110 4.88 15.39 12.70
CA LYS A 110 3.91 14.76 13.61
C LYS A 110 4.68 13.90 14.63
N PRO A 111 4.81 14.36 15.89
CA PRO A 111 5.23 13.45 16.94
C PRO A 111 4.24 12.29 16.89
N ARG A 112 4.76 11.06 16.72
CA ARG A 112 3.97 9.87 16.97
C ARG A 112 3.36 10.09 18.34
N LYS A 113 2.04 10.33 18.39
CA LYS A 113 1.30 10.16 19.63
C LYS A 113 1.63 8.73 20.04
N LYS A 114 2.63 8.56 20.91
CA LYS A 114 2.76 7.35 21.70
C LYS A 114 1.35 7.14 22.20
N ARG A 115 0.73 6.04 21.80
CA ARG A 115 -0.41 5.51 22.51
C ARG A 115 0.12 5.36 23.92
N VAL A 116 -0.06 6.42 24.72
CA VAL A 116 0.07 6.35 26.15
C VAL A 116 -0.94 5.25 26.46
N LYS A 117 -0.43 4.05 26.76
CA LYS A 117 -1.22 3.13 27.56
C LYS A 117 -1.60 4.03 28.72
N LYS A 118 -2.85 4.53 28.74
CA LYS A 118 -3.40 5.12 29.94
C LYS A 118 -2.99 4.12 31.01
N ALA A 119 -2.10 4.55 31.90
CA ALA A 119 -1.96 3.87 33.15
C ALA A 119 -3.40 3.78 33.60
N VAL A 120 -3.89 2.54 33.72
CA VAL A 120 -5.18 2.29 34.33
C VAL A 120 -4.92 2.76 35.76
N GLU A 121 -5.23 4.05 36.03
CA GLU A 121 -5.50 4.42 37.40
C GLU A 121 -6.54 3.41 37.84
N PRO A 122 -6.44 2.86 39.06
CA PRO A 122 -7.47 1.99 39.59
C PRO A 122 -8.75 2.81 39.60
N THR A 123 -9.47 2.76 38.50
CA THR A 123 -10.81 3.32 38.38
C THR A 123 -11.58 2.56 39.45
N LEU A 124 -12.11 3.30 40.42
CA LEU A 124 -13.16 2.79 41.27
C LEU A 124 -14.06 1.97 40.38
N LEU A 125 -14.19 0.69 40.68
CA LEU A 125 -15.00 -0.26 39.91
C LEU A 125 -16.36 0.40 39.72
N GLU A 126 -16.73 0.71 38.45
CA GLU A 126 -18.07 1.20 38.20
C GLU A 126 -19.03 0.07 38.55
N GLN A 127 -19.86 0.30 39.54
CA GLN A 127 -20.83 -0.64 40.08
C GLN A 127 -22.20 0.04 40.04
N ASP A 128 -23.22 -0.76 39.85
CA ASP A 128 -24.61 -0.32 40.02
C ASP A 128 -25.42 -1.42 40.74
N ASP A 129 -26.73 -1.19 40.88
CA ASP A 129 -27.60 -2.15 41.58
C ASP A 129 -27.69 -3.51 40.88
N THR A 130 -27.26 -3.63 39.64
CA THR A 130 -27.32 -4.86 38.84
C THR A 130 -25.95 -5.48 38.68
N PHE A 131 -24.93 -4.66 38.46
CA PHE A 131 -23.58 -5.12 38.15
C PHE A 131 -22.61 -4.86 39.30
N PHE A 132 -21.97 -5.93 39.76
CA PHE A 132 -20.82 -5.89 40.65
C PHE A 132 -19.63 -5.20 39.96
N PHE A 133 -19.46 -5.41 38.66
CA PHE A 133 -18.41 -4.83 37.87
C PHE A 133 -18.92 -4.55 36.45
N ILE A 134 -18.86 -3.30 36.03
CA ILE A 134 -19.19 -2.90 34.65
C ILE A 134 -17.89 -2.88 33.85
N ALA A 135 -17.76 -3.79 32.87
CA ALA A 135 -16.61 -3.87 31.97
C ALA A 135 -16.65 -2.84 30.84
N GLY A 136 -17.83 -2.33 30.52
CA GLY A 136 -18.05 -1.34 29.48
C GLY A 136 -19.51 -1.20 29.08
N TYR A 137 -19.73 -0.47 27.99
CA TYR A 137 -21.08 -0.21 27.44
C TYR A 137 -21.12 -0.63 25.98
N THR A 138 -22.26 -1.16 25.55
CA THR A 138 -22.52 -1.47 24.15
C THR A 138 -22.65 -0.19 23.34
N SER A 139 -22.61 -0.29 22.01
CA SER A 139 -22.86 0.86 21.14
C SER A 139 -24.22 1.54 21.32
N GLY A 140 -25.20 0.82 21.92
CA GLY A 140 -26.52 1.34 22.30
C GLY A 140 -26.57 1.89 23.73
N GLY A 141 -25.45 1.95 24.48
CA GLY A 141 -25.38 2.52 25.83
C GLY A 141 -25.78 1.54 26.95
N ALA A 142 -26.03 0.26 26.66
CA ALA A 142 -26.33 -0.74 27.69
C ALA A 142 -25.04 -1.23 28.36
N PRO A 143 -24.95 -1.25 29.70
CA PRO A 143 -23.78 -1.76 30.40
C PRO A 143 -23.65 -3.27 30.24
N TYR A 144 -22.41 -3.77 30.25
CA TYR A 144 -22.11 -5.20 30.32
C TYR A 144 -20.97 -5.44 31.30
N GLY A 145 -21.03 -6.55 32.00
CA GLY A 145 -20.04 -6.89 33.04
C GLY A 145 -20.46 -8.10 33.81
N VAL A 146 -20.05 -8.18 35.07
CA VAL A 146 -20.38 -9.27 36.00
C VAL A 146 -21.44 -8.75 36.95
N THR A 147 -22.55 -9.47 37.07
CA THR A 147 -23.66 -9.12 37.98
C THR A 147 -23.39 -9.58 39.42
N TRP A 148 -24.06 -8.95 40.39
CA TRP A 148 -24.01 -9.36 41.77
C TRP A 148 -24.48 -10.81 41.96
N ALA A 149 -25.51 -11.20 41.22
CA ALA A 149 -26.03 -12.57 41.25
C ALA A 149 -25.02 -13.61 40.76
N GLU A 150 -24.23 -13.29 39.75
CA GLU A 150 -23.17 -14.17 39.22
C GLU A 150 -22.02 -14.33 40.24
N MET A 151 -21.77 -13.32 41.05
CA MET A 151 -20.81 -13.36 42.14
C MET A 151 -21.36 -14.07 43.41
N GLY A 152 -22.65 -14.31 43.46
CA GLY A 152 -23.32 -14.90 44.62
C GLY A 152 -23.45 -13.93 45.82
N LEU A 153 -23.47 -12.63 45.54
CA LEU A 153 -23.50 -11.52 46.48
C LEU A 153 -24.80 -10.73 46.34
N GLU A 154 -25.26 -10.13 47.44
CA GLU A 154 -26.32 -9.13 47.39
C GLU A 154 -25.74 -7.78 46.91
N PRO A 155 -26.52 -6.92 46.24
CA PRO A 155 -26.07 -5.58 45.83
C PRO A 155 -25.54 -4.79 47.01
N TRP A 156 -24.31 -4.24 46.85
CA TRP A 156 -23.60 -3.44 47.84
C TRP A 156 -23.18 -4.20 49.12
N GLU A 157 -23.11 -5.53 49.06
CA GLU A 157 -22.55 -6.36 50.17
C GLU A 157 -21.05 -6.14 50.24
N ASP A 158 -20.56 -5.74 51.45
CA ASP A 158 -19.14 -5.53 51.70
C ASP A 158 -18.42 -6.87 51.69
N LEU A 159 -17.35 -6.98 50.92
CA LEU A 159 -16.46 -8.12 50.91
C LEU A 159 -15.57 -8.05 52.16
N GLU A 160 -15.90 -8.80 53.22
CA GLU A 160 -15.01 -8.97 54.37
C GLU A 160 -13.81 -9.89 54.03
#